data_923fe53ec53c80bff47a28e4ee588e57
#
_entry.id   923fe53ec53c80bff47a28e4ee588e57
#
_cell.length_a   1.000
_cell.length_b   1.000
_cell.length_c   1.000
_cell.angle_alpha   90.00
_cell.angle_beta   90.00
_cell.angle_gamma   90.00
#
_symmetry.space_group_name_H-M   'P 1'
#
loop_
_entity.id
_entity.type
_entity.pdbx_description
1 polymer ?
#
loop_
_entity_poly.entity_id
_entity_poly.type
_entity_poly.pdbx_seq_one_letter_code
_entity_poly.pdbx_strand_id
1 'polypeptide(L)'
;GSGYSNPGIYLSQDGGATFESFDQGLPNTLVYGLACLPDESMIFAATEVGPYCFSFEDGNWEDMSNDAAPEQVYWSVEYIHEIKTVRFGTYGRGIWDYTFDYNPILEIGDINQDELVNVDDFISLVAILMSEQEISEHILALGDINFDDKLDIYDLLLLADMI
;
A
#
# COMPACT_ATOMS: atom_id res chain seq x y z
N GLY A 1 24.16 6.53 -25.57
CA GLY A 1 24.06 6.37 -24.17
C GLY A 1 23.94 7.73 -23.53
N SER A 2 22.82 8.07 -22.91
CA SER A 2 22.65 9.25 -22.07
C SER A 2 23.63 9.15 -20.91
N GLY A 3 24.51 10.13 -20.77
CA GLY A 3 25.56 10.15 -19.73
C GLY A 3 25.03 10.53 -18.34
N TYR A 4 23.81 10.13 -18.01
CA TYR A 4 23.27 10.27 -16.67
C TYR A 4 23.57 8.99 -15.90
N SER A 5 24.36 9.11 -14.84
CA SER A 5 24.44 8.04 -13.85
C SER A 5 23.06 7.94 -13.18
N ASN A 6 22.44 6.76 -13.21
CA ASN A 6 21.24 6.49 -12.44
C ASN A 6 21.52 6.83 -10.97
N PRO A 7 20.77 7.71 -10.32
CA PRO A 7 20.95 8.02 -8.92
C PRO A 7 20.65 6.81 -8.01
N GLY A 8 20.02 5.74 -8.55
CA GLY A 8 19.58 4.58 -7.77
C GLY A 8 18.34 4.87 -6.92
N ILE A 9 17.76 3.79 -6.38
CA ILE A 9 16.78 3.88 -5.29
C ILE A 9 17.52 3.53 -3.99
N TYR A 10 17.21 4.24 -2.93
CA TYR A 10 17.77 4.00 -1.60
C TYR A 10 16.63 3.84 -0.61
N LEU A 11 16.78 2.86 0.27
CA LEU A 11 15.84 2.57 1.35
C LEU A 11 16.47 2.93 2.69
N SER A 12 15.69 3.53 3.56
CA SER A 12 16.01 3.71 4.97
C SER A 12 15.03 2.89 5.82
N GLN A 13 15.56 2.14 6.78
CA GLN A 13 14.77 1.38 7.76
C GLN A 13 14.87 1.95 9.19
N ASP A 14 15.52 3.10 9.34
CA ASP A 14 15.81 3.73 10.63
C ASP A 14 15.36 5.20 10.68
N GLY A 15 14.29 5.52 9.98
CA GLY A 15 13.72 6.87 9.97
C GLY A 15 14.57 7.89 9.22
N GLY A 16 15.41 7.47 8.26
CA GLY A 16 16.23 8.35 7.45
C GLY A 16 17.62 8.61 8.02
N ALA A 17 18.03 7.89 9.06
CA ALA A 17 19.38 8.03 9.64
C ALA A 17 20.44 7.37 8.75
N THR A 18 20.13 6.23 8.13
CA THR A 18 20.99 5.57 7.13
C THR A 18 20.20 5.19 5.89
N PHE A 19 20.90 5.04 4.77
CA PHE A 19 20.32 4.64 3.50
C PHE A 19 21.17 3.56 2.84
N GLU A 20 20.51 2.52 2.35
CA GLU A 20 21.13 1.44 1.60
C GLU A 20 20.63 1.43 0.16
N SER A 21 21.47 0.95 -0.79
CA SER A 21 21.06 0.78 -2.19
C SER A 21 19.92 -0.23 -2.27
N PHE A 22 18.86 0.14 -3.02
CA PHE A 22 17.62 -0.62 -3.10
C PHE A 22 17.17 -0.78 -4.55
N ASP A 23 18.12 -1.04 -5.44
CA ASP A 23 17.92 -1.13 -6.90
C ASP A 23 18.21 -2.52 -7.49
N GLN A 24 18.31 -3.55 -6.65
CA GLN A 24 18.58 -4.92 -7.10
C GLN A 24 17.42 -5.45 -7.97
N GLY A 25 17.72 -5.78 -9.22
CA GLY A 25 16.71 -6.21 -10.21
C GLY A 25 16.19 -5.07 -11.09
N LEU A 26 16.37 -3.82 -10.67
CA LEU A 26 16.00 -2.67 -11.48
C LEU A 26 17.08 -2.39 -12.56
N PRO A 27 16.72 -2.18 -13.82
CA PRO A 27 17.71 -1.80 -14.83
C PRO A 27 18.28 -0.41 -14.55
N ASN A 28 19.40 -0.09 -15.19
CA ASN A 28 19.95 1.27 -15.10
C ASN A 28 19.04 2.26 -15.85
N THR A 29 18.07 2.81 -15.12
CA THR A 29 17.01 3.68 -15.62
C THR A 29 16.75 4.85 -14.67
N LEU A 30 16.09 5.89 -15.15
CA LEU A 30 15.59 6.96 -14.30
C LEU A 30 14.26 6.51 -13.67
N VAL A 31 14.13 6.74 -12.38
CA VAL A 31 12.88 6.54 -11.62
C VAL A 31 12.24 7.91 -11.40
N TYR A 32 11.02 8.07 -11.85
CA TYR A 32 10.26 9.32 -11.79
C TYR A 32 9.28 9.38 -10.64
N GLY A 33 8.83 8.22 -10.16
CA GLY A 33 7.90 8.13 -9.03
C GLY A 33 7.97 6.78 -8.34
N LEU A 34 7.63 6.78 -7.08
CA LEU A 34 7.47 5.58 -6.25
C LEU A 34 6.13 5.65 -5.55
N ALA A 35 5.46 4.53 -5.41
CA ALA A 35 4.28 4.34 -4.59
C ALA A 35 4.42 3.06 -3.79
N CYS A 36 3.96 3.06 -2.55
CA CYS A 36 3.96 1.91 -1.67
C CYS A 36 2.53 1.50 -1.36
N LEU A 37 2.30 0.21 -1.18
CA LEU A 37 1.03 -0.25 -0.59
C LEU A 37 0.98 0.15 0.89
N PRO A 38 -0.22 0.36 1.45
CA PRO A 38 -0.39 0.74 2.85
C PRO A 38 0.20 -0.26 3.85
N ASP A 39 0.17 -1.56 3.52
CA ASP A 39 0.76 -2.64 4.32
C ASP A 39 2.28 -2.80 4.12
N GLU A 40 2.89 -1.91 3.33
CA GLU A 40 4.32 -1.91 3.00
C GLU A 40 4.82 -3.21 2.34
N SER A 41 3.92 -4.09 1.86
CA SER A 41 4.29 -5.36 1.23
C SER A 41 4.93 -5.19 -0.14
N MET A 42 4.57 -4.14 -0.87
CA MET A 42 5.04 -3.87 -2.23
C MET A 42 5.33 -2.38 -2.47
N ILE A 43 6.33 -2.13 -3.31
CA ILE A 43 6.66 -0.79 -3.82
C ILE A 43 6.59 -0.82 -5.34
N PHE A 44 6.02 0.21 -5.93
CA PHE A 44 5.90 0.38 -7.39
C PHE A 44 6.73 1.55 -7.86
N ALA A 45 7.37 1.39 -9.01
CA ALA A 45 8.22 2.41 -9.62
C ALA A 45 7.77 2.75 -11.04
N ALA A 46 7.57 4.04 -11.28
CA ALA A 46 7.42 4.60 -12.62
C ALA A 46 8.80 4.96 -13.16
N THR A 47 9.22 4.33 -14.27
CA THR A 47 10.57 4.49 -14.81
C THR A 47 10.58 4.97 -16.26
N GLU A 48 11.78 5.31 -16.76
CA GLU A 48 11.99 5.70 -18.16
C GLU A 48 11.73 4.54 -19.14
N VAL A 49 11.82 3.29 -18.68
CA VAL A 49 11.76 2.10 -19.54
C VAL A 49 10.52 1.23 -19.30
N GLY A 50 9.82 1.41 -18.19
CA GLY A 50 8.64 0.59 -17.87
C GLY A 50 8.14 0.80 -16.44
N PRO A 51 7.06 0.13 -16.07
CA PRO A 51 6.61 0.03 -14.70
C PRO A 51 7.32 -1.14 -14.01
N TYR A 52 7.74 -0.96 -12.78
CA TYR A 52 8.39 -1.99 -11.97
C TYR A 52 7.68 -2.13 -10.63
N CYS A 53 7.71 -3.33 -10.05
CA CYS A 53 7.30 -3.56 -8.68
C CYS A 53 8.39 -4.26 -7.89
N PHE A 54 8.46 -3.98 -6.60
CA PHE A 54 9.28 -4.68 -5.63
C PHE A 54 8.37 -5.37 -4.62
N SER A 55 8.57 -6.66 -4.41
CA SER A 55 7.93 -7.43 -3.34
C SER A 55 8.94 -7.65 -2.22
N PHE A 56 8.58 -7.32 -0.99
CA PHE A 56 9.43 -7.62 0.17
C PHE A 56 9.55 -9.12 0.44
N GLU A 57 8.61 -9.94 -0.04
CA GLU A 57 8.68 -11.39 0.03
C GLU A 57 9.76 -11.94 -0.91
N ASP A 58 9.81 -11.45 -2.15
CA ASP A 58 10.75 -11.92 -3.17
C ASP A 58 12.12 -11.21 -3.08
N GLY A 59 12.15 -10.01 -2.52
CA GLY A 59 13.36 -9.22 -2.30
C GLY A 59 14.00 -8.67 -3.58
N ASN A 60 13.20 -8.46 -4.63
CA ASN A 60 13.70 -8.09 -5.95
C ASN A 60 12.72 -7.19 -6.70
N TRP A 61 13.26 -6.29 -7.55
CA TRP A 61 12.45 -5.52 -8.49
C TRP A 61 12.13 -6.38 -9.73
N GLU A 62 10.86 -6.39 -10.12
CA GLU A 62 10.37 -7.12 -11.28
C GLU A 62 9.75 -6.17 -12.30
N ASP A 63 9.96 -6.48 -13.58
CA ASP A 63 9.37 -5.76 -14.70
C ASP A 63 7.88 -6.13 -14.83
N MET A 64 7.01 -5.13 -14.77
CA MET A 64 5.57 -5.28 -14.94
C MET A 64 5.13 -5.09 -16.40
N SER A 65 6.05 -4.82 -17.33
CA SER A 65 5.73 -4.61 -18.73
C SER A 65 5.11 -5.86 -19.36
N ASN A 66 4.05 -5.67 -20.12
CA ASN A 66 3.35 -6.72 -20.85
C ASN A 66 2.58 -6.12 -22.03
N ASP A 67 1.79 -6.93 -22.76
CA ASP A 67 1.01 -6.47 -23.90
C ASP A 67 0.01 -5.35 -23.55
N ALA A 68 -0.46 -5.29 -22.30
CA ALA A 68 -1.37 -4.25 -21.81
C ALA A 68 -0.61 -3.03 -21.29
N ALA A 69 0.57 -3.21 -20.66
CA ALA A 69 1.42 -2.14 -20.13
C ALA A 69 2.79 -2.17 -20.83
N PRO A 70 2.94 -1.56 -22.01
CA PRO A 70 4.16 -1.67 -22.82
C PRO A 70 5.34 -0.93 -22.21
N GLU A 71 6.54 -1.35 -22.60
CA GLU A 71 7.79 -0.63 -22.31
C GLU A 71 7.71 0.80 -22.88
N GLN A 72 7.72 1.77 -22.01
CA GLN A 72 7.70 3.21 -22.34
C GLN A 72 8.04 4.03 -21.11
N VAL A 73 8.04 5.34 -21.23
CA VAL A 73 8.26 6.26 -20.13
C VAL A 73 6.97 6.37 -19.29
N TYR A 74 7.09 6.05 -18.02
CA TYR A 74 6.08 6.25 -16.98
C TYR A 74 6.53 7.39 -16.07
N TRP A 75 5.72 8.44 -15.98
CA TRP A 75 6.08 9.67 -15.27
C TRP A 75 5.63 9.70 -13.82
N SER A 76 4.57 8.98 -13.52
CA SER A 76 4.00 8.95 -12.18
C SER A 76 3.45 7.58 -11.85
N VAL A 77 3.40 7.30 -10.58
CA VAL A 77 2.72 6.15 -10.00
C VAL A 77 2.09 6.59 -8.69
N GLU A 78 0.89 6.11 -8.43
CA GLU A 78 0.17 6.33 -7.17
C GLU A 78 -0.67 5.10 -6.84
N TYR A 79 -0.83 4.80 -5.56
CA TYR A 79 -1.83 3.86 -5.09
C TYR A 79 -3.13 4.60 -4.81
N ILE A 80 -4.23 4.14 -5.41
CA ILE A 80 -5.56 4.71 -5.22
C ILE A 80 -6.32 3.79 -4.28
N HIS A 81 -6.42 4.24 -3.05
CA HIS A 81 -6.95 3.49 -1.93
C HIS A 81 -8.40 3.04 -2.15
N GLU A 82 -9.27 3.94 -2.61
CA GLU A 82 -10.70 3.71 -2.76
C GLU A 82 -11.04 2.60 -3.78
N ILE A 83 -10.15 2.35 -4.72
CA ILE A 83 -10.34 1.31 -5.74
C ILE A 83 -9.26 0.23 -5.69
N LYS A 84 -8.37 0.29 -4.69
CA LYS A 84 -7.28 -0.68 -4.46
C LYS A 84 -6.46 -0.97 -5.72
N THR A 85 -6.03 0.10 -6.39
CA THR A 85 -5.41 0.05 -7.71
C THR A 85 -4.16 0.92 -7.74
N VAL A 86 -3.09 0.40 -8.31
CA VAL A 86 -1.90 1.20 -8.61
C VAL A 86 -2.06 1.81 -9.99
N ARG A 87 -2.00 3.12 -10.05
CA ARG A 87 -2.19 3.91 -11.26
C ARG A 87 -0.89 4.51 -11.75
N PHE A 88 -0.60 4.28 -13.01
CA PHE A 88 0.57 4.81 -13.69
C PHE A 88 0.19 5.85 -14.74
N GLY A 89 0.85 7.00 -14.71
CA GLY A 89 0.75 8.02 -15.76
C GLY A 89 1.91 7.91 -16.75
N THR A 90 1.61 7.88 -18.06
CA THR A 90 2.59 7.71 -19.11
C THR A 90 2.80 8.99 -19.94
N TYR A 91 3.93 9.06 -20.64
CA TYR A 91 4.16 10.11 -21.60
C TYR A 91 3.50 9.78 -22.95
N GLY A 92 2.29 10.31 -23.16
CA GLY A 92 1.62 10.29 -24.46
C GLY A 92 0.79 9.04 -24.78
N ARG A 93 0.64 8.09 -23.83
CA ARG A 93 -0.20 6.89 -24.01
C ARG A 93 -1.28 6.74 -22.92
N GLY A 94 -1.55 7.82 -22.19
CA GLY A 94 -2.63 7.84 -21.20
C GLY A 94 -2.23 7.32 -19.85
N ILE A 95 -3.21 6.78 -19.15
CA ILE A 95 -3.13 6.30 -17.79
C ILE A 95 -3.36 4.79 -17.82
N TRP A 96 -2.61 4.04 -17.01
CA TRP A 96 -2.68 2.60 -16.89
C TRP A 96 -2.94 2.23 -15.44
N ASP A 97 -3.95 1.42 -15.23
CA ASP A 97 -4.29 0.88 -13.93
C ASP A 97 -3.80 -0.56 -13.83
N TYR A 98 -3.07 -0.85 -12.77
CA TYR A 98 -2.68 -2.20 -12.40
C TYR A 98 -3.55 -2.63 -11.21
N THR A 99 -4.43 -3.59 -11.48
CA THR A 99 -5.26 -4.23 -10.45
C THR A 99 -4.66 -5.60 -10.12
N PHE A 100 -4.54 -5.89 -8.86
CA PHE A 100 -4.10 -7.19 -8.35
C PHE A 100 -5.09 -7.65 -7.29
N ASP A 101 -5.13 -8.96 -7.08
CA ASP A 101 -5.94 -9.53 -6.00
C ASP A 101 -5.29 -9.22 -4.64
N TYR A 102 -5.26 -7.94 -4.30
CA TYR A 102 -4.84 -7.49 -3.00
C TYR A 102 -5.95 -7.84 -2.01
N ASN A 103 -5.68 -8.85 -1.21
CA ASN A 103 -6.51 -9.18 -0.06
C ASN A 103 -5.84 -8.54 1.15
N PRO A 104 -6.26 -7.35 1.60
CA PRO A 104 -5.65 -6.74 2.77
C PRO A 104 -5.75 -7.76 3.90
N ILE A 105 -4.65 -7.97 4.59
CA ILE A 105 -4.69 -8.68 5.85
C ILE A 105 -5.66 -7.85 6.68
N LEU A 106 -6.80 -8.46 7.06
CA LEU A 106 -7.77 -7.82 7.93
C LEU A 106 -7.02 -7.46 9.22
N GLU A 107 -6.63 -6.22 9.32
CA GLU A 107 -5.92 -5.73 10.49
C GLU A 107 -6.93 -5.49 11.60
N ILE A 108 -6.74 -6.20 12.72
CA ILE A 108 -7.58 -6.02 13.91
C ILE A 108 -7.46 -4.57 14.34
N GLY A 109 -8.61 -3.89 14.44
CA GLY A 109 -8.67 -2.47 14.76
C GLY A 109 -8.97 -1.56 13.57
N ASP A 110 -8.78 -2.02 12.32
CA ASP A 110 -9.16 -1.28 11.11
C ASP A 110 -10.66 -1.45 10.82
N ILE A 111 -11.47 -0.66 11.52
CA ILE A 111 -12.93 -0.76 11.50
C ILE A 111 -13.52 -0.18 10.22
N ASN A 112 -12.91 0.90 9.71
CA ASN A 112 -13.36 1.60 8.51
C ASN A 112 -12.78 0.98 7.22
N GLN A 113 -11.83 0.04 7.35
CA GLN A 113 -11.15 -0.68 6.28
C GLN A 113 -10.37 0.24 5.33
N ASP A 114 -9.72 1.24 5.90
CA ASP A 114 -8.85 2.14 5.17
C ASP A 114 -7.36 1.73 5.23
N GLU A 115 -7.08 0.53 5.77
CA GLU A 115 -5.76 -0.09 5.90
C GLU A 115 -4.83 0.66 6.88
N LEU A 116 -5.41 1.49 7.76
CA LEU A 116 -4.70 2.24 8.78
C LEU A 116 -5.47 2.15 10.10
N VAL A 117 -4.87 1.59 11.13
CA VAL A 117 -5.47 1.63 12.48
C VAL A 117 -5.18 2.99 13.12
N ASN A 118 -6.22 3.83 13.22
CA ASN A 118 -6.06 5.21 13.68
C ASN A 118 -7.33 5.74 14.37
N VAL A 119 -7.38 7.05 14.65
CA VAL A 119 -8.51 7.67 15.35
C VAL A 119 -9.85 7.59 14.60
N ASP A 120 -9.82 7.43 13.28
CA ASP A 120 -11.04 7.32 12.47
C ASP A 120 -11.72 5.96 12.69
N ASP A 121 -10.95 4.89 13.00
CA ASP A 121 -11.46 3.59 13.41
C ASP A 121 -12.10 3.65 14.78
N PHE A 122 -11.46 4.36 15.70
CA PHE A 122 -12.04 4.59 17.02
C PHE A 122 -13.41 5.28 16.91
N ILE A 123 -13.52 6.31 16.07
CA ILE A 123 -14.80 7.00 15.81
C ILE A 123 -15.80 6.05 15.17
N SER A 124 -15.37 5.22 14.22
CA SER A 124 -16.20 4.24 13.53
C SER A 124 -16.73 3.19 14.51
N LEU A 125 -15.87 2.66 15.38
CA LEU A 125 -16.26 1.69 16.41
C LEU A 125 -17.25 2.30 17.42
N VAL A 126 -17.04 3.55 17.84
CA VAL A 126 -18.00 4.26 18.70
C VAL A 126 -19.36 4.37 18.02
N ALA A 127 -19.39 4.75 16.74
CA ALA A 127 -20.63 4.88 15.99
C ALA A 127 -21.38 3.54 15.86
N ILE A 128 -20.67 2.44 15.66
CA ILE A 128 -21.22 1.08 15.59
C ILE A 128 -21.80 0.69 16.96
N LEU A 129 -21.05 0.87 18.05
CA LEU A 129 -21.50 0.52 19.40
C LEU A 129 -22.72 1.35 19.87
N MET A 130 -22.87 2.56 19.34
CA MET A 130 -24.03 3.41 19.62
C MET A 130 -25.22 3.13 18.68
N SER A 131 -25.03 2.36 17.63
CA SER A 131 -26.10 2.00 16.71
C SER A 131 -26.93 0.83 17.24
N GLU A 132 -28.23 0.78 16.89
CA GLU A 132 -29.10 -0.37 17.17
C GLU A 132 -29.05 -1.43 16.06
N GLN A 133 -28.03 -1.37 15.19
CA GLN A 133 -27.88 -2.30 14.05
C GLN A 133 -27.23 -3.61 14.50
N GLU A 134 -27.56 -4.70 13.83
CA GLU A 134 -26.86 -5.96 14.02
C GLU A 134 -25.41 -5.83 13.53
N ILE A 135 -24.48 -6.25 14.37
CA ILE A 135 -23.04 -6.27 14.06
C ILE A 135 -22.78 -7.43 13.10
N SER A 136 -22.22 -7.16 11.95
CA SER A 136 -21.86 -8.21 10.99
C SER A 136 -20.66 -9.03 11.52
N GLU A 137 -20.56 -10.31 11.10
CA GLU A 137 -19.42 -11.17 11.43
C GLU A 137 -18.08 -10.53 11.01
N HIS A 138 -18.07 -9.78 9.94
CA HIS A 138 -16.90 -9.08 9.43
C HIS A 138 -16.45 -7.94 10.38
N ILE A 139 -17.38 -7.12 10.84
CA ILE A 139 -17.06 -6.05 11.81
C ILE A 139 -16.66 -6.64 13.17
N LEU A 140 -17.27 -7.75 13.57
CA LEU A 140 -16.86 -8.46 14.78
C LEU A 140 -15.40 -8.96 14.64
N ALA A 141 -15.05 -9.53 13.51
CA ALA A 141 -13.68 -10.03 13.25
C ALA A 141 -12.61 -8.93 13.29
N LEU A 142 -12.97 -7.69 12.94
CA LEU A 142 -12.05 -6.54 12.95
C LEU A 142 -12.00 -5.83 14.31
N GLY A 143 -13.12 -5.83 15.01
CA GLY A 143 -13.32 -5.01 16.20
C GLY A 143 -13.22 -5.75 17.53
N ASP A 144 -13.32 -7.08 17.54
CA ASP A 144 -13.15 -7.90 18.75
C ASP A 144 -11.64 -8.06 19.06
N ILE A 145 -11.08 -7.04 19.68
CA ILE A 145 -9.63 -6.93 19.94
C ILE A 145 -9.21 -7.83 21.09
N ASN A 146 -10.14 -8.11 22.04
CA ASN A 146 -9.88 -8.98 23.18
C ASN A 146 -10.22 -10.45 22.94
N PHE A 147 -10.80 -10.79 21.76
CA PHE A 147 -11.18 -12.15 21.35
C PHE A 147 -12.20 -12.84 22.28
N ASP A 148 -13.19 -12.09 22.75
CA ASP A 148 -14.25 -12.64 23.62
C ASP A 148 -15.57 -12.91 22.86
N ASP A 149 -15.56 -12.84 21.53
CA ASP A 149 -16.69 -12.99 20.62
C ASP A 149 -17.78 -11.91 20.80
N LYS A 150 -17.41 -10.75 21.31
CA LYS A 150 -18.31 -9.61 21.48
C LYS A 150 -17.63 -8.33 21.00
N LEU A 151 -18.46 -7.38 20.61
CA LEU A 151 -18.00 -6.03 20.29
C LEU A 151 -18.56 -5.09 21.35
N ASP A 152 -17.70 -4.58 22.24
CA ASP A 152 -18.14 -3.75 23.34
C ASP A 152 -17.13 -2.65 23.74
N ILE A 153 -17.34 -2.03 24.88
CA ILE A 153 -16.49 -0.94 25.38
C ILE A 153 -15.06 -1.39 25.70
N TYR A 154 -14.82 -2.67 25.94
CA TYR A 154 -13.49 -3.16 26.25
C TYR A 154 -12.62 -3.17 24.98
N ASP A 155 -13.21 -3.49 23.83
CA ASP A 155 -12.51 -3.41 22.53
C ASP A 155 -12.18 -1.97 22.19
N LEU A 156 -13.11 -1.04 22.43
CA LEU A 156 -12.89 0.37 22.21
C LEU A 156 -11.71 0.92 23.06
N LEU A 157 -11.58 0.43 24.30
CA LEU A 157 -10.46 0.81 25.17
C LEU A 157 -9.14 0.25 24.67
N LEU A 158 -9.14 -0.99 24.17
CA LEU A 158 -7.94 -1.60 23.58
C LEU A 158 -7.55 -0.92 22.27
N LEU A 159 -8.52 -0.58 21.44
CA LEU A 159 -8.25 0.20 20.22
C LEU A 159 -7.61 1.56 20.53
N ALA A 160 -8.07 2.22 21.60
CA ALA A 160 -7.48 3.48 22.03
C ALA A 160 -6.01 3.37 22.50
N ASP A 161 -5.61 2.19 22.97
CA ASP A 161 -4.22 1.90 23.36
C ASP A 161 -3.33 1.54 22.15
N MET A 162 -3.92 1.23 20.98
CA MET A 162 -3.20 0.88 19.74
C MET A 162 -2.84 2.11 18.91
N ILE A 163 -3.58 3.21 19.06
CA ILE A 163 -3.44 4.45 18.28
C ILE A 163 -2.79 5.55 19.12
#